data_566b7c8ce627b6d099134e29c0d1b87d
#
_entry.id   566b7c8ce627b6d099134e29c0d1b87d
#
_cell.length_a   1.000
_cell.length_b   1.000
_cell.length_c   1.000
_cell.angle_alpha   90.00
_cell.angle_beta   90.00
_cell.angle_gamma   90.00
#
_symmetry.space_group_name_H-M   'P 1'
#
loop_
_entity.id
_entity.type
_entity.pdbx_description
1 polymer ?
#
loop_
_entity_poly.entity_id
_entity_poly.type
_entity_poly.pdbx_seq_one_letter_code
_entity_poly.pdbx_strand_id
1 'polypeptide(L)'
;MRADPSRPTDDPDFAAVRTEFDPAATEHPFLELARGEQNWIRARRLPDGMYELQHRCGADPRRFELYTSDHCLVRDLLCAWLDDAPGWSEAAVWSPVDPAIEELERVRGELSGLLGGLTVLDDLGAGLDLALARADELMSDLDAAALELPGQP
;
A
#
# COMPACT_ATOMS: atom_id res chain seq x y z
N MET A 1 -13.01 -27.86 -42.76
CA MET A 1 -13.51 -27.04 -41.64
C MET A 1 -12.42 -26.03 -41.26
N ARG A 2 -12.56 -24.80 -41.76
CA ARG A 2 -11.57 -23.72 -41.55
C ARG A 2 -11.93 -23.00 -40.26
N ALA A 3 -11.04 -22.98 -39.30
CA ALA A 3 -11.13 -22.14 -38.10
C ALA A 3 -10.85 -20.69 -38.54
N ASP A 4 -11.77 -19.81 -38.25
CA ASP A 4 -11.70 -18.37 -38.48
C ASP A 4 -10.83 -17.73 -37.38
N PRO A 5 -9.68 -17.09 -37.70
CA PRO A 5 -8.78 -16.52 -36.70
C PRO A 5 -9.09 -15.04 -36.43
N SER A 6 -10.34 -14.59 -36.59
CA SER A 6 -10.70 -13.18 -36.41
C SER A 6 -11.82 -13.02 -35.40
N ARG A 7 -11.55 -13.39 -34.14
CA ARG A 7 -12.32 -12.85 -33.04
C ARG A 7 -11.37 -12.00 -32.20
N PRO A 8 -11.47 -10.68 -32.23
CA PRO A 8 -10.80 -9.85 -31.26
C PRO A 8 -11.40 -10.22 -29.93
N THR A 9 -10.56 -10.73 -29.05
CA THR A 9 -10.86 -10.88 -27.64
C THR A 9 -10.92 -9.47 -27.10
N ASP A 10 -12.07 -8.86 -27.29
CA ASP A 10 -12.45 -7.62 -26.62
C ASP A 10 -12.85 -8.02 -25.20
N ASP A 11 -11.84 -8.24 -24.37
CA ASP A 11 -12.03 -8.46 -22.96
C ASP A 11 -11.62 -7.16 -22.26
N PRO A 12 -12.61 -6.26 -22.01
CA PRO A 12 -12.31 -4.93 -21.45
C PRO A 12 -12.04 -4.94 -19.95
N ASP A 13 -11.87 -6.10 -19.32
CA ASP A 13 -11.85 -6.20 -17.86
C ASP A 13 -10.60 -6.87 -17.29
N PHE A 14 -9.46 -6.72 -17.95
CA PHE A 14 -8.18 -6.85 -17.25
C PHE A 14 -7.97 -5.60 -16.41
N ALA A 15 -8.72 -5.49 -15.31
CA ALA A 15 -8.46 -4.51 -14.30
C ALA A 15 -7.08 -4.79 -13.69
N ALA A 16 -6.16 -3.95 -14.10
CA ALA A 16 -4.91 -3.58 -13.47
C ALA A 16 -4.29 -4.64 -12.52
N VAL A 17 -3.24 -5.30 -12.98
CA VAL A 17 -2.19 -5.80 -12.09
C VAL A 17 -1.69 -4.58 -11.30
N ARG A 18 -2.25 -4.32 -10.15
CA ARG A 18 -1.69 -3.36 -9.22
C ARG A 18 -0.50 -4.00 -8.53
N THR A 19 0.65 -3.83 -9.14
CA THR A 19 1.90 -3.94 -8.41
C THR A 19 2.04 -2.61 -7.66
N GLU A 20 1.43 -2.49 -6.51
CA GLU A 20 1.66 -1.37 -5.63
C GLU A 20 3.02 -1.60 -4.97
N PHE A 21 4.05 -1.18 -5.66
CA PHE A 21 5.41 -1.14 -5.16
C PHE A 21 5.52 0.12 -4.32
N ASP A 22 5.20 0.03 -3.04
CA ASP A 22 5.58 1.03 -2.06
C ASP A 22 6.95 0.64 -1.49
N PRO A 23 8.05 1.27 -1.92
CA PRO A 23 9.39 0.94 -1.42
C PRO A 23 9.58 1.30 0.06
N ALA A 24 8.67 2.05 0.66
CA ALA A 24 8.77 2.50 2.04
C ALA A 24 7.98 1.64 3.05
N ALA A 25 7.01 0.84 2.58
CA ALA A 25 6.05 0.21 3.49
C ALA A 25 6.27 -1.28 3.70
N THR A 26 7.05 -1.98 2.87
CA THR A 26 7.13 -3.44 3.01
C THR A 26 8.46 -4.00 2.54
N GLU A 27 9.19 -4.60 3.45
CA GLU A 27 10.35 -5.44 3.14
C GLU A 27 10.00 -6.68 2.29
N HIS A 28 8.72 -6.88 1.96
CA HIS A 28 8.23 -8.04 1.25
C HIS A 28 7.23 -7.65 0.16
N PRO A 29 7.62 -7.75 -1.12
CA PRO A 29 6.73 -7.47 -2.22
C PRO A 29 5.55 -8.44 -2.21
N PHE A 30 4.34 -7.92 -2.45
CA PHE A 30 3.17 -8.74 -2.69
C PHE A 30 2.67 -8.56 -4.13
N LEU A 31 2.02 -9.60 -4.64
CA LEU A 31 1.32 -9.59 -5.91
C LEU A 31 -0.18 -9.56 -5.62
N GLU A 32 -0.90 -8.59 -6.13
CA GLU A 32 -2.35 -8.52 -6.05
C GLU A 32 -2.96 -8.54 -7.45
N LEU A 33 -3.95 -9.42 -7.64
CA LEU A 33 -4.78 -9.50 -8.82
C LEU A 33 -6.20 -9.15 -8.40
N ALA A 34 -6.81 -8.17 -9.04
CA ALA A 34 -8.16 -7.70 -8.69
C ALA A 34 -9.05 -7.56 -9.92
N ARG A 35 -10.32 -7.96 -9.76
CA ARG A 35 -11.43 -7.74 -10.69
C ARG A 35 -12.51 -6.87 -10.03
N GLY A 36 -12.09 -5.72 -9.48
CA GLY A 36 -12.93 -4.84 -8.68
C GLY A 36 -12.64 -4.93 -7.18
N GLU A 37 -13.32 -4.11 -6.41
CA GLU A 37 -13.05 -3.95 -4.96
C GLU A 37 -13.37 -5.18 -4.12
N GLN A 38 -14.30 -6.02 -4.60
CA GLN A 38 -14.80 -7.18 -3.85
C GLN A 38 -14.34 -8.52 -4.42
N ASN A 39 -13.51 -8.51 -5.44
CA ASN A 39 -13.02 -9.72 -6.09
C ASN A 39 -11.52 -9.60 -6.38
N TRP A 40 -10.71 -10.13 -5.49
CA TRP A 40 -9.26 -10.06 -5.57
C TRP A 40 -8.61 -11.29 -4.93
N ILE A 41 -7.41 -11.56 -5.36
CA ILE A 41 -6.47 -12.50 -4.73
C ILE A 41 -5.10 -11.84 -4.63
N ARG A 42 -4.42 -12.03 -3.52
CA ARG A 42 -3.04 -11.58 -3.35
C ARG A 42 -2.16 -12.65 -2.74
N ALA A 43 -0.89 -12.59 -3.08
CA ALA A 43 0.13 -13.46 -2.58
C ALA A 43 1.36 -12.66 -2.18
N ARG A 44 1.97 -12.99 -1.05
CA ARG A 44 3.26 -12.47 -0.63
C ARG A 44 4.15 -13.58 -0.12
N ARG A 45 5.45 -13.40 -0.28
CA ARG A 45 6.44 -14.27 0.33
C ARG A 45 6.85 -13.71 1.68
N LEU A 46 6.83 -14.55 2.70
CA LEU A 46 7.25 -14.21 4.06
C LEU A 46 8.76 -14.40 4.24
N PRO A 47 9.38 -13.80 5.29
CA PRO A 47 10.81 -13.91 5.55
C PRO A 47 11.31 -15.34 5.78
N ASP A 48 10.45 -16.21 6.31
CA ASP A 48 10.72 -17.63 6.57
C ASP A 48 10.64 -18.51 5.31
N GLY A 49 10.34 -17.90 4.14
CA GLY A 49 10.19 -18.60 2.86
C GLY A 49 8.79 -19.17 2.62
N MET A 50 7.88 -19.01 3.55
CA MET A 50 6.46 -19.33 3.37
C MET A 50 5.79 -18.33 2.43
N TYR A 51 4.68 -18.72 1.86
CA TYR A 51 3.78 -17.84 1.10
C TYR A 51 2.49 -17.67 1.86
N GLU A 52 2.03 -16.45 1.93
CA GLU A 52 0.70 -16.09 2.39
C GLU A 52 -0.14 -15.70 1.18
N LEU A 53 -1.26 -16.39 1.00
CA LEU A 53 -2.28 -16.02 0.03
C LEU A 53 -3.51 -15.55 0.77
N GLN A 54 -4.16 -14.54 0.21
CA GLN A 54 -5.46 -14.08 0.69
C GLN A 54 -6.36 -13.83 -0.51
N HIS A 55 -7.66 -14.07 -0.34
CA HIS A 55 -8.64 -13.73 -1.35
C HIS A 55 -9.96 -13.26 -0.75
N ARG A 56 -10.69 -12.54 -1.57
CA ARG A 56 -12.09 -12.19 -1.37
C ARG A 56 -12.81 -12.41 -2.69
N CYS A 57 -13.98 -13.05 -2.66
CA CYS A 57 -14.74 -13.35 -3.86
C CYS A 57 -16.19 -12.92 -3.72
N GLY A 58 -16.59 -11.96 -4.55
CA GLY A 58 -17.98 -11.59 -4.77
C GLY A 58 -18.69 -11.02 -3.55
N ALA A 59 -19.94 -11.44 -3.37
CA ALA A 59 -20.84 -10.90 -2.36
C ALA A 59 -20.51 -11.33 -0.92
N ASP A 60 -19.64 -12.31 -0.72
CA ASP A 60 -19.18 -12.69 0.62
C ASP A 60 -18.19 -11.65 1.14
N PRO A 61 -18.48 -10.91 2.22
CA PRO A 61 -17.59 -9.92 2.77
C PRO A 61 -16.33 -10.53 3.43
N ARG A 62 -16.34 -11.84 3.68
CA ARG A 62 -15.22 -12.51 4.36
C ARG A 62 -13.99 -12.60 3.49
N ARG A 63 -12.84 -12.43 4.13
CA ARG A 63 -11.54 -12.76 3.58
C ARG A 63 -11.15 -14.18 3.98
N PHE A 64 -10.40 -14.82 3.11
CA PHE A 64 -9.84 -16.14 3.36
C PHE A 64 -8.33 -16.08 3.18
N GLU A 65 -7.62 -16.87 3.95
CA GLU A 65 -6.17 -16.94 3.93
C GLU A 65 -5.66 -18.37 3.85
N LEU A 66 -4.48 -18.52 3.28
CA LEU A 66 -3.75 -19.77 3.15
C LEU A 66 -2.26 -19.51 3.33
N TYR A 67 -1.61 -20.33 4.14
CA TYR A 67 -0.16 -20.35 4.28
C TYR A 67 0.39 -21.63 3.69
N THR A 68 1.41 -21.54 2.83
CA THR A 68 2.04 -22.69 2.19
C THR A 68 3.50 -22.41 1.85
N SER A 69 4.32 -23.45 1.89
CA SER A 69 5.70 -23.42 1.35
C SER A 69 5.76 -23.85 -0.12
N ASP A 70 4.66 -24.33 -0.68
CA ASP A 70 4.60 -24.83 -2.04
C ASP A 70 4.34 -23.71 -3.05
N HIS A 71 5.41 -23.27 -3.71
CA HIS A 71 5.33 -22.24 -4.76
C HIS A 71 4.55 -22.67 -6.00
N CYS A 72 4.47 -23.99 -6.27
CA CYS A 72 3.69 -24.51 -7.39
C CYS A 72 2.20 -24.35 -7.11
N LEU A 73 1.77 -24.65 -5.90
CA LEU A 73 0.38 -24.42 -5.47
C LEU A 73 0.01 -22.92 -5.57
N VAL A 74 0.90 -22.03 -5.13
CA VAL A 74 0.70 -20.57 -5.24
C VAL A 74 0.46 -20.16 -6.70
N ARG A 75 1.36 -20.56 -7.59
CA ARG A 75 1.24 -20.28 -9.02
C ARG A 75 -0.05 -20.83 -9.61
N ASP A 76 -0.38 -22.07 -9.29
CA ASP A 76 -1.53 -22.75 -9.88
C ASP A 76 -2.85 -22.11 -9.41
N LEU A 77 -2.92 -21.67 -8.16
CA LEU A 77 -4.07 -20.92 -7.63
C LEU A 77 -4.22 -19.55 -8.29
N LEU A 78 -3.12 -18.81 -8.47
CA LEU A 78 -3.15 -17.51 -9.14
C LEU A 78 -3.56 -17.64 -10.61
N CYS A 79 -3.02 -18.64 -11.32
CA CYS A 79 -3.41 -18.92 -12.72
C CYS A 79 -4.87 -19.34 -12.81
N ALA A 80 -5.33 -20.24 -11.95
CA ALA A 80 -6.72 -20.68 -11.94
C ALA A 80 -7.70 -19.53 -11.63
N TRP A 81 -7.32 -18.61 -10.77
CA TRP A 81 -8.10 -17.40 -10.51
C TRP A 81 -8.13 -16.47 -11.73
N LEU A 82 -6.99 -16.27 -12.42
CA LEU A 82 -6.91 -15.47 -13.65
C LEU A 82 -7.76 -16.04 -14.77
N ASP A 83 -7.76 -17.36 -14.91
CA ASP A 83 -8.52 -18.08 -15.94
C ASP A 83 -10.01 -18.22 -15.59
N ASP A 84 -10.42 -17.70 -14.43
CA ASP A 84 -11.77 -17.86 -13.90
C ASP A 84 -12.22 -19.33 -13.85
N ALA A 85 -11.29 -20.19 -13.50
CA ALA A 85 -11.52 -21.63 -13.49
C ALA A 85 -12.56 -21.98 -12.41
N PRO A 86 -13.61 -22.74 -12.75
CA PRO A 86 -14.63 -23.14 -11.77
C PRO A 86 -13.97 -23.99 -10.67
N GLY A 87 -14.32 -23.67 -9.40
CA GLY A 87 -13.80 -24.43 -8.26
C GLY A 87 -12.33 -24.14 -7.90
N TRP A 88 -11.71 -23.08 -8.41
CA TRP A 88 -10.32 -22.72 -8.09
C TRP A 88 -10.10 -22.58 -6.58
N SER A 89 -11.07 -22.06 -5.84
CA SER A 89 -10.99 -21.91 -4.38
C SER A 89 -11.10 -23.25 -3.63
N GLU A 90 -11.65 -24.28 -4.25
CA GLU A 90 -11.77 -25.63 -3.68
C GLU A 90 -10.46 -26.44 -3.82
N ALA A 91 -9.54 -25.96 -4.64
CA ALA A 91 -8.24 -26.62 -4.85
C ALA A 91 -7.30 -26.53 -3.63
N ALA A 92 -7.62 -25.71 -2.66
CA ALA A 92 -6.86 -25.52 -1.43
C ALA A 92 -7.77 -25.37 -0.22
N VAL A 93 -7.22 -25.61 0.96
CA VAL A 93 -7.94 -25.42 2.23
C VAL A 93 -7.69 -24.00 2.72
N TRP A 94 -8.70 -23.15 2.61
CA TRP A 94 -8.67 -21.77 3.06
C TRP A 94 -9.23 -21.63 4.46
N SER A 95 -8.59 -20.79 5.26
CA SER A 95 -9.09 -20.41 6.59
C SER A 95 -9.75 -19.03 6.51
N PRO A 96 -10.94 -18.85 7.08
CA PRO A 96 -11.54 -17.53 7.16
C PRO A 96 -10.71 -16.64 8.08
N VAL A 97 -10.45 -15.40 7.64
CA VAL A 97 -9.78 -14.39 8.48
C VAL A 97 -10.77 -13.92 9.55
N ASP A 98 -10.33 -13.89 10.80
CA ASP A 98 -11.14 -13.40 11.90
C ASP A 98 -11.49 -11.92 11.67
N PRO A 99 -12.76 -11.51 11.71
CA PRO A 99 -13.16 -10.12 11.58
C PRO A 99 -12.51 -9.19 12.61
N ALA A 100 -12.15 -9.70 13.78
CA ALA A 100 -11.44 -8.94 14.80
C ALA A 100 -10.01 -8.58 14.35
N ILE A 101 -9.36 -9.45 13.59
CA ILE A 101 -8.03 -9.17 13.01
C ILE A 101 -8.15 -8.09 11.93
N GLU A 102 -9.18 -8.16 11.08
CA GLU A 102 -9.43 -7.12 10.08
C GLU A 102 -9.65 -5.75 10.72
N GLU A 103 -10.41 -5.70 11.80
CA GLU A 103 -10.67 -4.48 12.54
C GLU A 103 -9.38 -3.92 13.18
N LEU A 104 -8.54 -4.79 13.75
CA LEU A 104 -7.24 -4.40 14.29
C LEU A 104 -6.30 -3.85 13.22
N GLU A 105 -6.24 -4.47 12.04
CA GLU A 105 -5.44 -3.99 10.92
C GLU A 105 -5.93 -2.61 10.44
N ARG A 106 -7.23 -2.41 10.37
CA ARG A 106 -7.84 -1.13 10.00
C ARG A 106 -7.47 -0.03 11.01
N VAL A 107 -7.69 -0.28 12.30
CA VAL A 107 -7.35 0.66 13.37
C VAL A 107 -5.85 0.97 13.40
N ARG A 108 -5.00 -0.03 13.18
CA ARG A 108 -3.56 0.17 13.08
C ARG A 108 -3.19 1.08 11.90
N GLY A 109 -3.84 0.89 10.75
CA GLY A 109 -3.64 1.74 9.57
C GLY A 109 -4.06 3.19 9.84
N GLU A 110 -5.21 3.39 10.48
CA GLU A 110 -5.70 4.72 10.86
C GLU A 110 -4.76 5.41 11.85
N LEU A 111 -4.28 4.69 12.87
CA LEU A 111 -3.31 5.22 13.83
C LEU A 111 -1.98 5.58 13.18
N SER A 112 -1.49 4.74 12.26
CA SER A 112 -0.26 5.03 11.52
C SER A 112 -0.40 6.28 10.66
N GLY A 113 -1.57 6.49 10.04
CA GLY A 113 -1.88 7.71 9.30
C GLY A 113 -1.91 8.95 10.18
N LEU A 114 -2.49 8.87 11.38
CA LEU A 114 -2.51 9.96 12.35
C LEU A 114 -1.11 10.28 12.87
N LEU A 115 -0.29 9.28 13.17
CA LEU A 115 1.09 9.46 13.62
C LEU A 115 1.96 10.07 12.52
N GLY A 116 1.74 9.70 11.25
CA GLY A 116 2.39 10.34 10.10
C GLY A 116 2.03 11.83 9.97
N GLY A 117 0.77 12.19 10.28
CA GLY A 117 0.33 13.59 10.34
C GLY A 117 1.00 14.39 11.47
N LEU A 118 1.28 13.76 12.61
CA LEU A 118 1.97 14.42 13.73
C LEU A 118 3.44 14.71 13.42
N THR A 119 4.14 13.84 12.70
CA THR A 119 5.52 14.11 12.28
C THR A 119 5.61 15.31 11.32
N VAL A 120 4.61 15.51 10.46
CA VAL A 120 4.52 16.71 9.60
C VAL A 120 4.36 17.99 10.43
N LEU A 121 3.61 17.92 11.55
CA LEU A 121 3.47 19.07 12.47
C LEU A 121 4.76 19.39 13.21
N ASP A 122 5.54 18.36 13.56
CA ASP A 122 6.85 18.51 14.19
C ASP A 122 7.86 19.17 13.23
N ASP A 123 7.86 18.78 11.97
CA ASP A 123 8.65 19.42 10.91
C ASP A 123 8.27 20.89 10.68
N LEU A 124 6.98 21.21 10.74
CA LEU A 124 6.51 22.60 10.67
C LEU A 124 6.94 23.43 11.88
N GLY A 125 6.94 22.84 13.08
CA GLY A 125 7.45 23.47 14.29
C GLY A 125 8.94 23.80 14.18
N ALA A 126 9.74 22.86 13.72
CA ALA A 126 11.17 23.09 13.50
C ALA A 126 11.46 24.15 12.43
N GLY A 127 10.64 24.20 11.38
CA GLY A 127 10.70 25.24 10.35
C GLY A 127 10.37 26.63 10.88
N LEU A 128 9.40 26.72 11.77
CA LEU A 128 9.01 27.99 12.40
C LEU A 128 10.08 28.50 13.36
N ASP A 129 10.67 27.64 14.17
CA ASP A 129 11.76 27.98 15.09
C ASP A 129 12.98 28.52 14.33
N LEU A 130 13.32 27.90 13.20
CA LEU A 130 14.41 28.38 12.33
C LEU A 130 14.09 29.75 11.72
N ALA A 131 12.85 29.99 11.32
CA ALA A 131 12.43 31.27 10.77
C ALA A 131 12.47 32.39 11.82
N LEU A 132 12.05 32.10 13.07
CA LEU A 132 12.15 33.04 14.19
C LEU A 132 13.58 33.38 14.53
N ALA A 133 14.47 32.38 14.61
CA ALA A 133 15.89 32.61 14.88
C ALA A 133 16.54 33.52 13.81
N ARG A 134 16.17 33.34 12.55
CA ARG A 134 16.66 34.19 11.46
C ARG A 134 16.10 35.60 11.50
N ALA A 135 14.86 35.78 11.94
CA ALA A 135 14.28 37.10 12.14
C ALA A 135 14.99 37.86 13.27
N ASP A 136 15.32 37.22 14.38
CA ASP A 136 16.09 37.81 15.48
C ASP A 136 17.51 38.25 15.04
N GLU A 137 18.18 37.41 14.22
CA GLU A 137 19.48 37.75 13.66
C GLU A 137 19.41 39.00 12.77
N LEU A 138 18.41 39.09 11.89
CA LEU A 138 18.19 40.27 11.04
C LEU A 138 17.88 41.53 11.84
N MET A 139 17.11 41.42 12.90
CA MET A 139 16.80 42.55 13.79
C MET A 139 18.04 43.05 14.50
N SER A 140 18.91 42.12 14.97
CA SER A 140 20.18 42.47 15.60
C SER A 140 21.12 43.21 14.65
N ASP A 141 21.18 42.77 13.39
CA ASP A 141 22.01 43.42 12.35
C ASP A 141 21.51 44.83 12.02
N LEU A 142 20.18 45.02 12.00
CA LEU A 142 19.62 46.35 11.78
C LEU A 142 19.90 47.30 12.94
N ASP A 143 19.84 46.84 14.19
CA ASP A 143 20.17 47.64 15.37
C ASP A 143 21.65 48.03 15.38
N ALA A 144 22.56 47.11 15.00
CA ALA A 144 23.98 47.38 14.85
C ALA A 144 24.26 48.43 13.77
N ALA A 145 23.58 48.33 12.62
CA ALA A 145 23.72 49.26 11.52
C ALA A 145 23.18 50.68 11.88
N ALA A 146 22.16 50.74 12.73
CA ALA A 146 21.58 52.00 13.21
C ALA A 146 22.53 52.78 14.15
N LEU A 147 23.40 52.04 14.87
CA LEU A 147 24.42 52.63 15.76
C LEU A 147 25.65 53.18 15.03
N GLU A 148 25.89 52.73 13.80
CA GLU A 148 27.03 53.17 12.96
C GLU A 148 26.74 54.43 12.11
N LEU A 149 25.56 55.04 12.20
CA LEU A 149 25.30 56.29 11.51
C LEU A 149 26.10 57.41 12.18
N PRO A 150 27.14 57.97 11.52
CA PRO A 150 27.90 59.08 12.06
C PRO A 150 26.96 60.31 12.18
N GLY A 151 26.86 60.85 13.37
CA GLY A 151 26.13 62.05 13.59
C GLY A 151 26.67 63.15 12.65
N GLN A 152 25.82 63.60 11.74
CA GLN A 152 26.15 64.75 10.92
C GLN A 152 26.08 66.01 11.82
N PRO A 153 27.05 66.94 11.65
CA PRO A 153 27.12 68.16 12.37
C PRO A 153 25.97 69.14 12.02
#